data_5db602f5bf10c5734075905e37b706c0
#
_entry.id   5db602f5bf10c5734075905e37b706c0
#
_cell.length_a   1.000
_cell.length_b   1.000
_cell.length_c   1.000
_cell.angle_alpha   90.00
_cell.angle_beta   90.00
_cell.angle_gamma   90.00
#
_symmetry.space_group_name_H-M   'P 1'
#
loop_
_entity.id
_entity.type
_entity.pdbx_description
1 polymer ?
#
loop_
_entity_poly.entity_id
_entity_poly.type
_entity_poly.pdbx_seq_one_letter_code
_entity_poly.pdbx_strand_id
1 'polypeptide(L)'
;DEVPRALEQLERIADVGQKEAKPDVYPGKGVDRWVPVDQHQISLLKEAAELQGRADNLIPPDNAYIQWRDHAYYHWRTANKDTSIKGFHDMRAAYACERYLELTGFPAPVVTGTRQAHKTLDTQARVILSQELGHNRLDVIAAYIGSSK
;
A
#
# COMPACT_ATOMS: atom_id res chain seq x y z
N ASP A 1 -23.18 16.26 8.77
CA ASP A 1 -22.09 15.79 9.64
C ASP A 1 -21.57 14.48 9.05
N GLU A 2 -20.77 14.58 7.99
CA GLU A 2 -20.13 13.39 7.40
C GLU A 2 -18.92 13.03 8.25
N VAL A 3 -18.99 11.85 8.89
CA VAL A 3 -17.83 11.20 9.50
C VAL A 3 -16.82 10.97 8.38
N PRO A 4 -15.55 11.33 8.54
CA PRO A 4 -14.55 11.09 7.52
C PRO A 4 -14.57 9.63 7.06
N ARG A 5 -14.56 9.38 5.76
CA ARG A 5 -14.63 8.02 5.18
C ARG A 5 -13.62 7.06 5.75
N ALA A 6 -12.43 7.57 6.12
CA ALA A 6 -11.40 6.78 6.78
C ALA A 6 -11.83 6.26 8.15
N LEU A 7 -12.52 7.08 8.96
CA LEU A 7 -13.07 6.67 10.26
C LEU A 7 -14.18 5.62 10.10
N GLU A 8 -15.06 5.82 9.13
CA GLU A 8 -16.13 4.86 8.82
C GLU A 8 -15.58 3.50 8.35
N GLN A 9 -14.51 3.50 7.57
CA GLN A 9 -13.81 2.27 7.17
C GLN A 9 -13.11 1.60 8.36
N LEU A 10 -12.49 2.36 9.26
CA LEU A 10 -11.85 1.85 10.46
C LEU A 10 -12.85 1.25 11.44
N GLU A 11 -14.00 1.87 11.61
CA GLU A 11 -15.09 1.33 12.44
C GLU A 11 -15.60 0.01 11.87
N ARG A 12 -15.77 -0.10 10.55
CA ARG A 12 -16.13 -1.37 9.89
C ARG A 12 -15.08 -2.46 10.09
N ILE A 13 -13.79 -2.12 9.99
CA ILE A 13 -12.68 -3.07 10.21
C ILE A 13 -12.67 -3.53 11.67
N ALA A 14 -12.90 -2.64 12.62
CA ALA A 14 -12.94 -2.95 14.04
C ALA A 14 -14.15 -3.83 14.42
N ASP A 15 -15.32 -3.54 13.86
CA ASP A 15 -16.58 -4.21 14.20
C ASP A 15 -16.73 -5.62 13.58
N VAL A 16 -16.15 -5.85 12.40
CA VAL A 16 -16.31 -7.12 11.66
C VAL A 16 -15.04 -7.98 11.64
N GLY A 17 -13.96 -7.55 12.27
CA GLY A 17 -12.68 -8.28 12.24
C GLY A 17 -12.11 -8.40 10.82
N GLN A 18 -12.47 -7.51 9.93
CA GLN A 18 -11.96 -7.47 8.56
C GLN A 18 -10.46 -7.17 8.59
N LYS A 19 -9.70 -7.98 7.83
CA LYS A 19 -8.25 -7.81 7.64
C LYS A 19 -7.94 -7.06 6.34
N GLU A 20 -8.88 -6.31 5.81
CA GLU A 20 -8.77 -5.62 4.52
C GLU A 20 -9.30 -4.19 4.64
N ALA A 21 -8.59 -3.25 4.04
CA ALA A 21 -9.01 -1.86 3.92
C ALA A 21 -9.17 -1.49 2.44
N LYS A 22 -10.21 -0.70 2.14
CA LYS A 22 -10.40 -0.12 0.82
C LYS A 22 -9.80 1.29 0.82
N PRO A 23 -8.63 1.50 0.20
CA PRO A 23 -8.07 2.83 0.09
C PRO A 23 -9.01 3.72 -0.72
N ASP A 24 -9.26 4.94 -0.23
CA ASP A 24 -9.95 5.95 -1.03
C ASP A 24 -9.11 6.28 -2.26
N VAL A 25 -9.70 6.07 -3.41
CA VAL A 25 -9.07 6.37 -4.69
C VAL A 25 -9.56 7.74 -5.14
N TYR A 26 -8.62 8.60 -5.53
CA TYR A 26 -8.95 9.88 -6.13
C TYR A 26 -9.89 9.70 -7.32
N PRO A 27 -11.00 10.46 -7.40
CA PRO A 27 -11.92 10.35 -8.52
C PRO A 27 -11.18 10.50 -9.85
N GLY A 28 -11.25 9.48 -10.69
CA GLY A 28 -10.75 9.50 -12.07
C GLY A 28 -9.42 8.80 -12.36
N LYS A 29 -8.69 8.25 -11.40
CA LYS A 29 -7.39 7.60 -11.66
C LYS A 29 -7.14 6.24 -11.03
N GLY A 30 -8.10 5.60 -10.43
CA GLY A 30 -7.89 4.30 -9.82
C GLY A 30 -9.13 3.43 -9.79
N VAL A 31 -8.90 2.14 -9.69
CA VAL A 31 -9.95 1.16 -9.43
C VAL A 31 -10.01 0.95 -7.91
N ASP A 32 -11.20 0.96 -7.36
CA ASP A 32 -11.43 0.56 -5.98
C ASP A 32 -10.82 -0.82 -5.73
N ARG A 33 -10.03 -0.94 -4.67
CA ARG A 33 -9.38 -2.19 -4.32
C ARG A 33 -9.37 -2.43 -2.83
N TRP A 34 -9.32 -3.69 -2.46
CA TRP A 34 -9.10 -4.13 -1.09
C TRP A 34 -7.63 -4.51 -0.92
N VAL A 35 -7.04 -4.06 0.16
CA VAL A 35 -5.65 -4.36 0.53
C VAL A 35 -5.65 -4.95 1.93
N PRO A 36 -5.01 -6.11 2.16
CA PRO A 36 -4.89 -6.68 3.50
C PRO A 36 -4.09 -5.74 4.40
N VAL A 37 -4.54 -5.62 5.64
CA VAL A 37 -3.90 -4.80 6.68
C VAL A 37 -3.70 -5.62 7.95
N ASP A 38 -2.55 -5.44 8.61
CA ASP A 38 -2.25 -6.03 9.89
C ASP A 38 -2.62 -5.10 11.07
N GLN A 39 -2.45 -5.58 12.31
CA GLN A 39 -2.78 -4.82 13.52
C GLN A 39 -1.93 -3.55 13.68
N HIS A 40 -0.69 -3.56 13.23
CA HIS A 40 0.18 -2.39 13.28
C HIS A 40 -0.31 -1.32 12.30
N GLN A 41 -0.64 -1.71 11.08
CA GLN A 41 -1.22 -0.82 10.07
C GLN A 41 -2.57 -0.25 10.51
N ILE A 42 -3.41 -1.06 11.15
CA ILE A 42 -4.68 -0.59 11.75
C ILE A 42 -4.42 0.49 12.81
N SER A 43 -3.42 0.32 13.68
CA SER A 43 -3.05 1.34 14.66
C SER A 43 -2.63 2.65 14.00
N LEU A 44 -1.78 2.60 12.98
CA LEU A 44 -1.36 3.79 12.22
C LEU A 44 -2.52 4.49 11.52
N LEU A 45 -3.46 3.72 10.95
CA LEU A 45 -4.67 4.28 10.34
C LEU A 45 -5.57 4.98 11.37
N LYS A 46 -5.68 4.43 12.59
CA LYS A 46 -6.42 5.08 13.68
C LYS A 46 -5.76 6.40 14.09
N GLU A 47 -4.45 6.43 14.28
CA GLU A 47 -3.71 7.66 14.57
C GLU A 47 -3.90 8.71 13.47
N ALA A 48 -3.82 8.29 12.19
CA ALA A 48 -4.07 9.18 11.07
C ALA A 48 -5.50 9.72 11.04
N ALA A 49 -6.50 8.90 11.37
CA ALA A 49 -7.88 9.31 11.45
C ALA A 49 -8.13 10.29 12.62
N GLU A 50 -7.48 10.08 13.77
CA GLU A 50 -7.53 11.01 14.89
C GLU A 50 -6.90 12.37 14.54
N LEU A 51 -5.77 12.37 13.85
CA LEU A 51 -5.12 13.59 13.35
C LEU A 51 -5.97 14.33 12.31
N GLN A 52 -6.65 13.61 11.44
CA GLN A 52 -7.55 14.17 10.45
C GLN A 52 -8.79 14.81 11.11
N GLY A 53 -9.33 14.18 12.14
CA GLY A 53 -10.53 14.62 12.85
C GLY A 53 -11.73 14.79 11.89
N ARG A 54 -12.26 16.01 11.78
CA ARG A 54 -13.38 16.34 10.88
C ARG A 54 -12.95 16.97 9.56
N ALA A 55 -11.66 17.03 9.27
CA ALA A 55 -11.15 17.57 8.02
C ALA A 55 -11.26 16.55 6.88
N ASP A 56 -11.36 17.04 5.63
CA ASP A 56 -11.39 16.18 4.45
C ASP A 56 -10.04 15.50 4.12
N ASN A 57 -8.97 15.93 4.78
CA ASN A 57 -7.62 15.44 4.53
C ASN A 57 -6.70 15.70 5.74
N LEU A 58 -5.45 15.21 5.67
CA LEU A 58 -4.43 15.35 6.72
C LEU A 58 -3.64 16.67 6.65
N ILE A 59 -4.00 17.60 5.79
CA ILE A 59 -3.30 18.89 5.68
C ILE A 59 -3.77 19.78 6.82
N PRO A 60 -2.86 20.30 7.69
CA PRO A 60 -3.25 21.21 8.74
C PRO A 60 -3.97 22.45 8.17
N PRO A 61 -5.02 22.96 8.83
CA PRO A 61 -5.83 24.07 8.32
C PRO A 61 -5.03 25.33 7.98
N ASP A 62 -3.94 25.56 8.71
CA ASP A 62 -3.08 26.76 8.54
C ASP A 62 -2.00 26.58 7.46
N ASN A 63 -1.94 25.42 6.81
CA ASN A 63 -0.92 25.13 5.80
C ASN A 63 -1.51 25.12 4.40
N ALA A 64 -0.85 25.80 3.46
CA ALA A 64 -1.09 25.58 2.05
C ALA A 64 -0.59 24.17 1.64
N TYR A 65 -1.30 23.52 0.71
CA TYR A 65 -0.93 22.18 0.22
C TYR A 65 0.55 22.06 -0.18
N ILE A 66 1.10 23.08 -0.86
CA ILE A 66 2.49 23.05 -1.31
C ILE A 66 3.48 23.04 -0.14
N GLN A 67 3.20 23.81 0.92
CA GLN A 67 4.03 23.85 2.12
C GLN A 67 4.00 22.51 2.86
N TRP A 68 2.81 21.96 3.05
CA TRP A 68 2.64 20.65 3.66
C TRP A 68 3.36 19.55 2.85
N ARG A 69 3.16 19.54 1.53
CA ARG A 69 3.82 18.57 0.62
C ARG A 69 5.34 18.65 0.72
N ASP A 70 5.90 19.83 0.64
CA ASP A 70 7.35 20.03 0.65
C ASP A 70 7.94 19.63 2.01
N HIS A 71 7.22 19.89 3.12
CA HIS A 71 7.57 19.46 4.45
C HIS A 71 7.50 17.92 4.58
N ALA A 72 6.45 17.30 4.09
CA ALA A 72 6.31 15.85 4.07
C ALA A 72 7.44 15.18 3.27
N TYR A 73 7.80 15.71 2.10
CA TYR A 73 8.93 15.22 1.32
C TYR A 73 10.28 15.43 2.01
N TYR A 74 10.45 16.53 2.73
CA TYR A 74 11.66 16.77 3.52
C TYR A 74 11.80 15.71 4.61
N HIS A 75 10.78 15.46 5.40
CA HIS A 75 10.78 14.42 6.43
C HIS A 75 10.98 13.03 5.85
N TRP A 76 10.32 12.71 4.75
CA TRP A 76 10.53 11.45 4.03
C TRP A 76 12.00 11.25 3.64
N ARG A 77 12.60 12.23 3.00
CA ARG A 77 14.02 12.15 2.58
C ARG A 77 14.96 12.06 3.78
N THR A 78 14.68 12.78 4.84
CA THR A 78 15.49 12.74 6.06
C THR A 78 15.41 11.38 6.74
N ALA A 79 14.23 10.81 6.86
CA ALA A 79 14.01 9.50 7.47
C ALA A 79 14.67 8.36 6.66
N ASN A 80 14.75 8.50 5.35
CA ASN A 80 15.32 7.49 4.45
C ASN A 80 16.76 7.76 4.02
N LYS A 81 17.42 8.76 4.57
CA LYS A 81 18.75 9.23 4.17
C LYS A 81 19.80 8.10 4.14
N ASP A 82 19.77 7.22 5.14
CA ASP A 82 20.75 6.15 5.33
C ASP A 82 20.19 4.77 4.93
N THR A 83 19.09 4.74 4.17
CA THR A 83 18.47 3.53 3.67
C THR A 83 18.64 3.38 2.15
N SER A 84 18.37 2.20 1.61
CA SER A 84 18.29 1.96 0.17
C SER A 84 16.99 2.45 -0.46
N ILE A 85 16.02 2.89 0.35
CA ILE A 85 14.68 3.32 -0.11
C ILE A 85 14.79 4.75 -0.65
N LYS A 86 14.63 4.92 -1.96
CA LYS A 86 14.71 6.20 -2.65
C LYS A 86 13.36 6.86 -2.91
N GLY A 87 12.29 6.08 -2.91
CA GLY A 87 10.96 6.57 -3.20
C GLY A 87 9.84 5.59 -2.89
N PHE A 88 8.60 6.02 -3.10
CA PHE A 88 7.42 5.17 -2.88
C PHE A 88 7.36 3.94 -3.80
N HIS A 89 8.04 3.97 -4.94
CA HIS A 89 8.16 2.79 -5.80
C HIS A 89 8.94 1.66 -5.13
N ASP A 90 9.98 1.99 -4.36
CA ASP A 90 10.76 0.98 -3.64
C ASP A 90 9.93 0.34 -2.54
N MET A 91 9.08 1.12 -1.87
CA MET A 91 8.13 0.58 -0.88
C MET A 91 7.09 -0.34 -1.52
N ARG A 92 6.58 0.02 -2.70
CA ARG A 92 5.66 -0.86 -3.43
C ARG A 92 6.34 -2.16 -3.88
N ALA A 93 7.63 -2.09 -4.26
CA ALA A 93 8.41 -3.27 -4.60
C ALA A 93 8.67 -4.16 -3.37
N ALA A 94 9.00 -3.57 -2.23
CA ALA A 94 9.15 -4.29 -0.97
C ALA A 94 7.85 -5.01 -0.57
N TYR A 95 6.72 -4.28 -0.54
CA TYR A 95 5.41 -4.87 -0.32
C TYR A 95 5.12 -6.03 -1.25
N ALA A 96 5.36 -5.86 -2.56
CA ALA A 96 5.09 -6.90 -3.54
C ALA A 96 5.95 -8.17 -3.30
N CYS A 97 7.21 -8.01 -2.92
CA CYS A 97 8.09 -9.13 -2.62
C CYS A 97 7.69 -9.87 -1.33
N GLU A 98 7.37 -9.14 -0.26
CA GLU A 98 6.89 -9.72 0.99
C GLU A 98 5.57 -10.45 0.79
N ARG A 99 4.63 -9.81 0.10
CA ARG A 99 3.32 -10.38 -0.18
C ARG A 99 3.40 -11.60 -1.09
N TYR A 100 4.32 -11.61 -2.07
CA TYR A 100 4.58 -12.77 -2.89
C TYR A 100 5.09 -13.96 -2.06
N LEU A 101 6.00 -13.71 -1.11
CA LEU A 101 6.49 -14.72 -0.17
C LEU A 101 5.36 -15.29 0.70
N GLU A 102 4.48 -14.44 1.22
CA GLU A 102 3.30 -14.88 1.99
C GLU A 102 2.37 -15.78 1.18
N LEU A 103 2.10 -15.38 -0.07
CA LEU A 103 1.16 -16.10 -0.96
C LEU A 103 1.72 -17.41 -1.49
N THR A 104 3.03 -17.50 -1.72
CA THR A 104 3.66 -18.64 -2.39
C THR A 104 4.51 -19.52 -1.47
N GLY A 105 4.97 -18.98 -0.34
CA GLY A 105 6.00 -19.61 0.49
C GLY A 105 7.42 -19.52 -0.09
N PHE A 106 7.62 -18.83 -1.22
CA PHE A 106 8.91 -18.70 -1.91
C PHE A 106 9.28 -17.24 -2.12
N PRO A 107 10.57 -16.89 -2.05
CA PRO A 107 11.02 -15.53 -2.38
C PRO A 107 10.64 -15.15 -3.82
N ALA A 108 10.40 -13.86 -4.03
CA ALA A 108 10.10 -13.34 -5.37
C ALA A 108 11.28 -13.56 -6.34
N PRO A 109 11.03 -13.80 -7.63
CA PRO A 109 12.07 -14.04 -8.63
C PRO A 109 13.13 -12.93 -8.73
N VAL A 110 12.78 -11.68 -8.43
CA VAL A 110 13.75 -10.56 -8.41
C VAL A 110 14.83 -10.75 -7.32
N VAL A 111 14.51 -11.47 -6.24
CA VAL A 111 15.45 -11.74 -5.13
C VAL A 111 16.37 -12.91 -5.46
N THR A 112 15.84 -13.93 -6.12
CA THR A 112 16.55 -15.21 -6.36
C THR A 112 17.09 -15.37 -7.78
N GLY A 113 16.75 -14.43 -8.67
CA GLY A 113 17.12 -14.48 -10.10
C GLY A 113 16.24 -15.39 -10.95
N THR A 114 15.53 -16.34 -10.34
CA THR A 114 14.64 -17.30 -11.03
C THR A 114 13.40 -17.60 -10.19
N ARG A 115 12.31 -18.00 -10.85
CA ARG A 115 11.09 -18.43 -10.17
C ARG A 115 11.31 -19.78 -9.47
N GLN A 116 11.05 -19.82 -8.17
CA GLN A 116 11.09 -21.05 -7.35
C GLN A 116 9.69 -21.65 -7.12
N ALA A 117 8.66 -20.82 -7.07
CA ALA A 117 7.27 -21.26 -6.94
C ALA A 117 6.80 -22.01 -8.19
N HIS A 118 5.89 -23.00 -8.01
CA HIS A 118 5.24 -23.65 -9.13
C HIS A 118 4.50 -22.62 -10.00
N LYS A 119 4.47 -22.81 -11.31
CA LYS A 119 3.92 -21.85 -12.29
C LYS A 119 2.48 -21.39 -11.96
N THR A 120 1.64 -22.32 -11.57
CA THR A 120 0.24 -22.00 -11.20
C THR A 120 0.18 -21.08 -9.99
N LEU A 121 0.95 -21.37 -8.95
CA LEU A 121 1.01 -20.58 -7.73
C LEU A 121 1.59 -19.19 -7.97
N ASP A 122 2.67 -19.08 -8.75
CA ASP A 122 3.24 -17.82 -9.20
C ASP A 122 2.20 -16.97 -9.95
N THR A 123 1.45 -17.58 -10.87
CA THR A 123 0.41 -16.87 -11.63
C THR A 123 -0.70 -16.36 -10.72
N GLN A 124 -1.18 -17.17 -9.78
CA GLN A 124 -2.21 -16.76 -8.81
C GLN A 124 -1.72 -15.61 -7.93
N ALA A 125 -0.50 -15.70 -7.40
CA ALA A 125 0.09 -14.63 -6.60
C ALA A 125 0.20 -13.32 -7.39
N ARG A 126 0.60 -13.36 -8.66
CA ARG A 126 0.67 -12.17 -9.54
C ARG A 126 -0.70 -11.56 -9.81
N VAL A 127 -1.75 -12.36 -9.95
CA VAL A 127 -3.13 -11.86 -10.09
C VAL A 127 -3.54 -11.09 -8.83
N ILE A 128 -3.34 -11.67 -7.65
CA ILE A 128 -3.66 -11.03 -6.37
C ILE A 128 -2.87 -9.73 -6.21
N LEU A 129 -1.55 -9.75 -6.41
CA LEU A 129 -0.70 -8.57 -6.34
C LEU A 129 -1.12 -7.48 -7.33
N SER A 130 -1.52 -7.86 -8.54
CA SER A 130 -2.02 -6.90 -9.54
C SER A 130 -3.27 -6.16 -9.06
N GLN A 131 -4.16 -6.86 -8.38
CA GLN A 131 -5.37 -6.28 -7.79
C GLN A 131 -5.03 -5.38 -6.58
N GLU A 132 -4.24 -5.88 -5.63
CA GLU A 132 -3.83 -5.14 -4.42
C GLU A 132 -3.05 -3.87 -4.77
N LEU A 133 -2.18 -3.92 -5.78
CA LEU A 133 -1.43 -2.76 -6.26
C LEU A 133 -2.23 -1.84 -7.20
N GLY A 134 -3.45 -2.25 -7.60
CA GLY A 134 -4.34 -1.43 -8.43
C GLY A 134 -3.92 -1.31 -9.88
N HIS A 135 -3.12 -2.24 -10.38
CA HIS A 135 -2.66 -2.22 -11.78
C HIS A 135 -3.60 -2.94 -12.75
N ASN A 136 -4.28 -3.99 -12.30
CA ASN A 136 -5.11 -4.89 -13.12
C ASN A 136 -4.40 -5.44 -14.39
N ARG A 137 -3.05 -5.47 -14.38
CA ARG A 137 -2.19 -5.92 -15.46
C ARG A 137 -1.03 -6.72 -14.90
N LEU A 138 -0.87 -7.96 -15.35
CA LEU A 138 0.16 -8.90 -14.84
C LEU A 138 1.58 -8.53 -15.29
N ASP A 139 1.72 -7.92 -16.46
CA ASP A 139 3.01 -7.50 -16.99
C ASP A 139 3.68 -6.42 -16.12
N VAL A 140 2.88 -5.54 -15.50
CA VAL A 140 3.38 -4.49 -14.61
C VAL A 140 3.95 -5.08 -13.32
N ILE A 141 3.42 -6.21 -12.85
CA ILE A 141 3.90 -6.87 -11.63
C ILE A 141 5.34 -7.37 -11.77
N ALA A 142 5.75 -7.74 -12.98
CA ALA A 142 7.12 -8.16 -13.25
C ALA A 142 8.16 -7.06 -12.91
N ALA A 143 7.79 -5.79 -12.98
CA ALA A 143 8.65 -4.68 -12.59
C ALA A 143 8.98 -4.67 -11.09
N TYR A 144 8.14 -5.26 -10.24
CA TYR A 144 8.32 -5.32 -8.79
C TYR A 144 8.95 -6.63 -8.34
N ILE A 145 8.44 -7.76 -8.83
CA ILE A 145 8.84 -9.08 -8.33
C ILE A 145 9.69 -9.90 -9.31
N GLY A 146 10.02 -9.35 -10.46
CA GLY A 146 10.81 -10.04 -11.47
C GLY A 146 9.98 -10.89 -12.43
N SER A 147 10.67 -11.46 -13.43
CA SER A 147 10.07 -12.32 -14.46
C SER A 147 9.52 -13.63 -13.86
N SER A 148 8.52 -14.21 -14.50
CA SER A 148 8.00 -15.55 -14.15
C SER A 148 8.76 -16.73 -14.82
N LYS A 149 9.92 -16.45 -15.43
CA LYS A 149 10.79 -17.47 -16.04
C LYS A 149 11.63 -18.19 -14.99
#